data_6c4582a21dc84a97b480956689d70b15
#
_entry.id   6c4582a21dc84a97b480956689d70b15
#
_cell.length_a   1.000
_cell.length_b   1.000
_cell.length_c   1.000
_cell.angle_alpha   90.00
_cell.angle_beta   90.00
_cell.angle_gamma   90.00
#
_symmetry.space_group_name_H-M   'P 1'
#
loop_
_entity.id
_entity.type
_entity.pdbx_description
1 polymer ?
#
loop_
_entity_poly.entity_id
_entity_poly.type
_entity_poly.pdbx_seq_one_letter_code
_entity_poly.pdbx_strand_id
1 'polypeptide(L)'
;IASCLVGSEMCIRDRYFVDYMHKQGIGVLLDWVPAHFPRDTFGLANFDGSCLYENPDPRRGAHPDWGTLIFDFGKPQVNNFLIANALFWVEKFHADGLRMDAVASMLYLDYGRKDGEWLPNIYGGNENLEVEQLLKKLNSLMHKKHKGVLMIAEESTAWAGVTAPASMDGLGFLFKWDMGWMNDFLQFMHCPPESRHYDFNKLTFSMMYAYSENFIQALSHDEVCLLYTSPSPRDKRQS
;
A
#
# COMPACT_ATOMS: atom_id res chain seq x y z
N ILE A 1 -1.15 23.85 -24.36
CA ILE A 1 -0.04 23.12 -25.02
C ILE A 1 1.10 22.89 -24.03
N ALA A 2 1.46 23.89 -23.20
CA ALA A 2 2.57 23.77 -22.25
C ALA A 2 2.31 22.71 -21.15
N SER A 3 1.05 22.52 -20.69
CA SER A 3 0.73 21.51 -19.66
C SER A 3 0.91 20.06 -20.14
N CYS A 4 0.66 19.79 -21.40
CA CYS A 4 0.89 18.46 -21.98
C CYS A 4 2.39 18.13 -22.12
N LEU A 5 3.23 19.13 -22.37
CA LEU A 5 4.68 18.95 -22.44
C LEU A 5 5.29 18.68 -21.06
N VAL A 6 4.78 19.32 -20.01
CA VAL A 6 5.23 19.10 -18.62
C VAL A 6 4.96 17.65 -18.18
N GLY A 7 3.79 17.10 -18.47
CA GLY A 7 3.48 15.70 -18.16
C GLY A 7 4.35 14.71 -18.93
N SER A 8 4.60 14.94 -20.22
CA SER A 8 5.49 14.12 -21.04
C SER A 8 6.94 14.17 -20.55
N GLU A 9 7.41 15.35 -20.16
CA GLU A 9 8.77 15.55 -19.67
C GLU A 9 8.98 14.82 -18.32
N MET A 10 8.01 14.84 -17.42
CA MET A 10 8.08 14.06 -16.19
C MET A 10 8.19 12.57 -16.49
N CYS A 11 7.31 12.02 -17.33
CA CYS A 11 7.39 10.61 -17.73
C CYS A 11 8.71 10.21 -18.38
N ILE A 12 9.34 11.12 -19.15
CA ILE A 12 10.66 10.88 -19.75
C ILE A 12 11.73 10.82 -18.66
N ARG A 13 11.69 11.73 -17.69
CA ARG A 13 12.63 11.76 -16.55
C ARG A 13 12.52 10.52 -15.68
N ASP A 14 11.31 10.09 -15.40
CA ASP A 14 11.05 8.89 -14.58
C ASP A 14 11.59 7.63 -15.27
N ARG A 15 11.33 7.47 -16.58
CA ARG A 15 11.88 6.35 -17.36
C ARG A 15 13.40 6.42 -17.45
N TYR A 16 13.98 7.61 -17.63
CA TYR A 16 15.40 7.79 -17.61
C TYR A 16 16.01 7.39 -16.27
N PHE A 17 15.35 7.75 -15.16
CA PHE A 17 15.79 7.36 -13.83
C PHE A 17 15.83 5.83 -13.68
N VAL A 18 14.74 5.14 -14.04
CA VAL A 18 14.68 3.67 -13.97
C VAL A 18 15.76 3.03 -14.84
N ASP A 19 15.92 3.49 -16.10
CA ASP A 19 16.96 2.99 -17.01
C ASP A 19 18.38 3.23 -16.47
N TYR A 20 18.61 4.39 -15.86
CA TYR A 20 19.90 4.69 -15.25
C TYR A 20 20.20 3.76 -14.07
N MET A 21 19.23 3.50 -13.19
CA MET A 21 19.38 2.59 -12.05
C MET A 21 19.66 1.16 -12.53
N HIS A 22 18.94 0.70 -13.54
CA HIS A 22 19.18 -0.62 -14.15
C HIS A 22 20.60 -0.75 -14.74
N LYS A 23 21.12 0.29 -15.39
CA LYS A 23 22.50 0.32 -15.88
C LYS A 23 23.55 0.20 -14.76
N GLN A 24 23.18 0.58 -13.55
CA GLN A 24 24.03 0.40 -12.35
C GLN A 24 23.78 -0.95 -11.64
N GLY A 25 22.91 -1.81 -12.17
CA GLY A 25 22.53 -3.08 -11.56
C GLY A 25 21.62 -2.93 -10.35
N ILE A 26 20.89 -1.82 -10.24
CA ILE A 26 19.98 -1.52 -9.13
C ILE A 26 18.54 -1.63 -9.62
N GLY A 27 17.74 -2.51 -8.96
CA GLY A 27 16.30 -2.62 -9.20
C GLY A 27 15.52 -1.45 -8.61
N VAL A 28 14.37 -1.13 -9.20
CA VAL A 28 13.50 -0.03 -8.79
C VAL A 28 12.15 -0.56 -8.38
N LEU A 29 11.78 -0.34 -7.12
CA LEU A 29 10.45 -0.62 -6.58
C LEU A 29 9.66 0.69 -6.53
N LEU A 30 8.40 0.63 -6.95
CA LEU A 30 7.51 1.78 -6.90
C LEU A 30 6.49 1.61 -5.78
N ASP A 31 6.27 2.68 -5.02
CA ASP A 31 5.12 2.78 -4.13
C ASP A 31 3.86 2.96 -4.97
N TRP A 32 2.93 2.03 -4.81
CA TRP A 32 1.66 2.02 -5.52
C TRP A 32 0.50 2.07 -4.54
N VAL A 33 -0.37 3.08 -4.69
CA VAL A 33 -1.47 3.37 -3.77
C VAL A 33 -2.82 3.07 -4.43
N PRO A 34 -3.28 1.81 -4.47
CA PRO A 34 -4.59 1.45 -4.99
C PRO A 34 -5.71 1.55 -3.95
N ALA A 35 -5.38 1.81 -2.68
CA ALA A 35 -6.34 1.83 -1.59
C ALA A 35 -7.31 3.01 -1.70
N HIS A 36 -6.80 4.18 -2.08
CA HIS A 36 -7.56 5.42 -2.06
C HIS A 36 -7.00 6.45 -3.05
N PHE A 37 -7.74 7.54 -3.26
CA PHE A 37 -7.34 8.65 -4.12
C PHE A 37 -7.85 10.00 -3.57
N PRO A 38 -7.21 11.13 -3.94
CA PRO A 38 -7.57 12.45 -3.45
C PRO A 38 -8.92 12.93 -4.02
N ARG A 39 -9.54 13.90 -3.33
CA ARG A 39 -10.82 14.52 -3.73
C ARG A 39 -10.64 15.71 -4.69
N ASP A 40 -9.52 15.78 -5.39
CA ASP A 40 -9.22 16.88 -6.29
C ASP A 40 -10.22 16.95 -7.43
N THR A 41 -10.72 18.17 -7.72
CA THR A 41 -11.75 18.42 -8.75
C THR A 41 -11.26 18.15 -10.18
N PHE A 42 -9.96 18.06 -10.38
CA PHE A 42 -9.30 17.69 -11.64
C PHE A 42 -8.84 16.24 -11.70
N GLY A 43 -9.10 15.48 -10.63
CA GLY A 43 -8.71 14.07 -10.47
C GLY A 43 -9.83 13.09 -10.83
N LEU A 44 -9.88 11.98 -10.11
CA LEU A 44 -10.82 10.88 -10.34
C LEU A 44 -12.17 11.08 -9.61
N ALA A 45 -12.22 11.95 -8.59
CA ALA A 45 -13.42 12.19 -7.81
C ALA A 45 -14.55 12.77 -8.67
N ASN A 46 -15.72 12.13 -8.66
CA ASN A 46 -16.86 12.51 -9.49
C ASN A 46 -16.48 12.73 -10.97
N PHE A 47 -15.66 11.86 -11.53
CA PHE A 47 -14.94 12.03 -12.78
C PHE A 47 -15.80 12.51 -13.97
N ASP A 48 -16.99 11.97 -14.10
CA ASP A 48 -17.97 12.32 -15.15
C ASP A 48 -19.23 13.01 -14.58
N GLY A 49 -19.14 13.53 -13.36
CA GLY A 49 -20.27 14.07 -12.61
C GLY A 49 -21.01 13.02 -11.79
N SER A 50 -20.51 11.79 -11.77
CA SER A 50 -21.03 10.69 -10.95
C SER A 50 -19.89 10.01 -10.16
N CYS A 51 -20.25 9.12 -9.23
CA CYS A 51 -19.28 8.28 -8.51
C CYS A 51 -18.80 7.14 -9.41
N LEU A 52 -17.94 7.45 -10.39
CA LEU A 52 -17.45 6.47 -11.35
C LEU A 52 -16.47 5.50 -10.67
N TYR A 53 -15.48 6.01 -9.97
CA TYR A 53 -14.41 5.23 -9.32
C TYR A 53 -14.71 4.88 -7.88
N GLU A 54 -15.43 5.73 -7.17
CA GLU A 54 -15.80 5.57 -5.76
C GLU A 54 -17.19 4.98 -5.57
N ASN A 55 -17.48 4.49 -4.34
CA ASN A 55 -18.83 4.14 -3.94
C ASN A 55 -19.57 5.40 -3.46
N PRO A 56 -20.84 5.63 -3.86
CA PRO A 56 -21.62 6.79 -3.42
C PRO A 56 -21.93 6.80 -1.91
N ASP A 57 -21.96 5.63 -1.26
CA ASP A 57 -22.10 5.55 0.20
C ASP A 57 -20.76 5.83 0.89
N PRO A 58 -20.63 6.90 1.68
CA PRO A 58 -19.39 7.27 2.32
C PRO A 58 -18.85 6.21 3.30
N ARG A 59 -19.73 5.32 3.79
CA ARG A 59 -19.31 4.19 4.64
C ARG A 59 -18.50 3.14 3.90
N ARG A 60 -18.53 3.16 2.56
CA ARG A 60 -17.69 2.34 1.66
C ARG A 60 -16.76 3.15 0.78
N GLY A 61 -17.12 4.39 0.46
CA GLY A 61 -16.46 5.21 -0.55
C GLY A 61 -15.51 6.27 -0.03
N ALA A 62 -15.31 6.41 1.29
CA ALA A 62 -14.46 7.46 1.84
C ALA A 62 -13.68 7.02 3.08
N HIS A 63 -12.45 7.50 3.22
CA HIS A 63 -11.68 7.45 4.47
C HIS A 63 -11.88 8.77 5.23
N PRO A 64 -12.59 8.76 6.38
CA PRO A 64 -12.86 9.97 7.14
C PRO A 64 -11.59 10.64 7.65
N ASP A 65 -10.67 9.84 8.20
CA ASP A 65 -9.45 10.32 8.84
C ASP A 65 -8.42 10.86 7.84
N TRP A 66 -8.39 10.32 6.62
CA TRP A 66 -7.46 10.73 5.58
C TRP A 66 -8.03 11.77 4.61
N GLY A 67 -9.34 12.01 4.66
CA GLY A 67 -10.04 12.92 3.75
C GLY A 67 -10.04 12.49 2.29
N THR A 68 -9.75 11.21 2.01
CA THR A 68 -9.65 10.64 0.66
C THR A 68 -10.88 9.82 0.29
N LEU A 69 -10.99 9.43 -0.99
CA LEU A 69 -12.00 8.51 -1.49
C LEU A 69 -11.41 7.11 -1.64
N ILE A 70 -12.25 6.09 -1.48
CA ILE A 70 -11.90 4.68 -1.64
C ILE A 70 -12.40 4.23 -3.01
N PHE A 71 -11.58 3.48 -3.74
CA PHE A 71 -12.01 2.83 -4.99
C PHE A 71 -13.13 1.83 -4.73
N ASP A 72 -14.14 1.82 -5.59
CA ASP A 72 -15.23 0.83 -5.51
C ASP A 72 -14.79 -0.52 -6.12
N PHE A 73 -14.17 -1.33 -5.30
CA PHE A 73 -13.63 -2.65 -5.69
C PHE A 73 -14.71 -3.64 -6.12
N GLY A 74 -15.98 -3.34 -5.87
CA GLY A 74 -17.12 -4.11 -6.38
C GLY A 74 -17.38 -3.89 -7.87
N LYS A 75 -16.82 -2.82 -8.47
CA LYS A 75 -16.98 -2.52 -9.89
C LYS A 75 -15.90 -3.19 -10.75
N PRO A 76 -16.25 -4.08 -11.69
CA PRO A 76 -15.26 -4.72 -12.57
C PRO A 76 -14.43 -3.71 -13.38
N GLN A 77 -15.00 -2.57 -13.74
CA GLN A 77 -14.32 -1.49 -14.47
C GLN A 77 -13.20 -0.87 -13.64
N VAL A 78 -13.45 -0.63 -12.35
CA VAL A 78 -12.46 -0.10 -11.40
C VAL A 78 -11.34 -1.12 -11.19
N ASN A 79 -11.68 -2.40 -11.03
CA ASN A 79 -10.69 -3.46 -10.91
C ASN A 79 -9.82 -3.58 -12.16
N ASN A 80 -10.41 -3.47 -13.35
CA ASN A 80 -9.65 -3.47 -14.60
C ASN A 80 -8.73 -2.24 -14.72
N PHE A 81 -9.20 -1.06 -14.28
CA PHE A 81 -8.39 0.16 -14.22
C PHE A 81 -7.17 -0.03 -13.30
N LEU A 82 -7.37 -0.54 -12.10
CA LEU A 82 -6.28 -0.77 -11.13
C LEU A 82 -5.28 -1.83 -11.63
N ILE A 83 -5.76 -2.94 -12.19
CA ILE A 83 -4.89 -3.97 -12.78
C ILE A 83 -4.10 -3.40 -13.96
N ALA A 84 -4.74 -2.65 -14.85
CA ALA A 84 -4.08 -2.02 -15.99
C ALA A 84 -3.04 -0.99 -15.55
N ASN A 85 -3.33 -0.22 -14.48
CA ASN A 85 -2.39 0.72 -13.90
C ASN A 85 -1.15 0.03 -13.31
N ALA A 86 -1.33 -1.05 -12.55
CA ALA A 86 -0.21 -1.84 -12.04
C ALA A 86 0.67 -2.41 -13.17
N LEU A 87 0.04 -2.98 -14.21
CA LEU A 87 0.75 -3.48 -15.39
C LEU A 87 1.47 -2.35 -16.14
N PHE A 88 0.88 -1.16 -16.22
CA PHE A 88 1.50 0.00 -16.87
C PHE A 88 2.86 0.35 -16.27
N TRP A 89 2.97 0.37 -14.95
CA TRP A 89 4.23 0.66 -14.28
C TRP A 89 5.31 -0.40 -14.56
N VAL A 90 4.91 -1.67 -14.59
CA VAL A 90 5.82 -2.78 -14.90
C VAL A 90 6.19 -2.80 -16.39
N GLU A 91 5.22 -2.69 -17.29
CA GLU A 91 5.43 -2.86 -18.75
C GLU A 91 6.00 -1.63 -19.43
N LYS A 92 5.68 -0.41 -18.96
CA LYS A 92 6.06 0.85 -19.60
C LYS A 92 7.20 1.57 -18.91
N PHE A 93 7.32 1.40 -17.60
CA PHE A 93 8.39 2.00 -16.80
C PHE A 93 9.44 0.98 -16.38
N HIS A 94 9.19 -0.30 -16.60
CA HIS A 94 10.08 -1.40 -16.25
C HIS A 94 10.41 -1.46 -14.76
N ALA A 95 9.42 -1.12 -13.91
CA ALA A 95 9.56 -1.29 -12.47
C ALA A 95 9.78 -2.77 -12.12
N ASP A 96 10.75 -3.04 -11.24
CA ASP A 96 11.09 -4.40 -10.78
C ASP A 96 10.12 -4.91 -9.73
N GLY A 97 9.28 -4.04 -9.19
CA GLY A 97 8.22 -4.41 -8.26
C GLY A 97 7.35 -3.24 -7.85
N LEU A 98 6.25 -3.59 -7.21
CA LEU A 98 5.29 -2.65 -6.62
C LEU A 98 5.15 -2.94 -5.13
N ARG A 99 5.36 -1.94 -4.32
CA ARG A 99 4.97 -1.96 -2.90
C ARG A 99 3.58 -1.35 -2.81
N MET A 100 2.62 -2.18 -2.43
CA MET A 100 1.23 -1.76 -2.26
C MET A 100 1.02 -1.15 -0.89
N ASP A 101 0.65 0.11 -0.89
CA ASP A 101 0.42 0.93 0.30
C ASP A 101 -0.91 0.58 0.96
N ALA A 102 -0.95 0.63 2.30
CA ALA A 102 -2.16 0.57 3.13
C ALA A 102 -3.10 -0.61 2.84
N VAL A 103 -2.56 -1.80 2.59
CA VAL A 103 -3.35 -2.99 2.23
C VAL A 103 -4.38 -3.34 3.32
N ALA A 104 -4.05 -3.13 4.60
CA ALA A 104 -5.00 -3.33 5.70
C ALA A 104 -6.28 -2.50 5.53
N SER A 105 -6.17 -1.25 5.07
CA SER A 105 -7.32 -0.38 4.83
C SER A 105 -8.22 -0.85 3.69
N MET A 106 -7.68 -1.66 2.79
CA MET A 106 -8.44 -2.28 1.70
C MET A 106 -9.16 -3.54 2.18
N LEU A 107 -8.48 -4.37 2.99
CA LEU A 107 -8.95 -5.68 3.44
C LEU A 107 -10.10 -5.60 4.46
N TYR A 108 -10.14 -4.53 5.25
CA TYR A 108 -11.12 -4.40 6.34
C TYR A 108 -12.10 -3.25 6.08
N LEU A 109 -13.40 -3.57 6.01
CA LEU A 109 -14.48 -2.61 5.78
C LEU A 109 -14.69 -1.64 6.95
N ASP A 110 -14.27 -2.02 8.14
CA ASP A 110 -14.30 -1.23 9.38
C ASP A 110 -12.98 -0.51 9.70
N TYR A 111 -12.00 -0.55 8.81
CA TYR A 111 -10.70 0.08 9.03
C TYR A 111 -10.84 1.58 9.35
N GLY A 112 -10.34 2.01 10.53
CA GLY A 112 -10.41 3.40 10.98
C GLY A 112 -11.84 3.91 11.24
N ARG A 113 -12.82 3.03 11.48
CA ARG A 113 -14.24 3.39 11.63
C ARG A 113 -14.78 2.92 12.97
N LYS A 114 -15.78 3.65 13.46
CA LYS A 114 -16.55 3.28 14.64
C LYS A 114 -17.74 2.40 14.27
N ASP A 115 -18.33 1.78 15.27
CA ASP A 115 -19.57 1.02 15.11
C ASP A 115 -20.65 1.88 14.44
N GLY A 116 -21.28 1.34 13.40
CA GLY A 116 -22.30 2.02 12.61
C GLY A 116 -21.78 2.93 11.48
N GLU A 117 -20.46 3.16 11.40
CA GLU A 117 -19.84 3.99 10.36
C GLU A 117 -19.34 3.16 9.15
N TRP A 118 -19.59 1.86 9.14
CA TRP A 118 -19.20 0.95 8.07
C TRP A 118 -20.34 -0.03 7.71
N LEU A 119 -20.22 -0.70 6.58
CA LEU A 119 -21.19 -1.69 6.11
C LEU A 119 -20.51 -3.06 6.06
N PRO A 120 -21.12 -4.09 6.65
CA PRO A 120 -20.59 -5.44 6.58
C PRO A 120 -20.65 -6.02 5.17
N ASN A 121 -19.88 -7.08 4.95
CA ASN A 121 -19.96 -7.89 3.74
C ASN A 121 -21.26 -8.72 3.72
N ILE A 122 -21.48 -9.48 2.64
CA ILE A 122 -22.70 -10.28 2.44
C ILE A 122 -22.90 -11.39 3.49
N TYR A 123 -21.87 -11.73 4.27
CA TYR A 123 -21.91 -12.72 5.35
C TYR A 123 -21.98 -12.07 6.74
N GLY A 124 -21.99 -10.73 6.81
CA GLY A 124 -22.02 -9.98 8.06
C GLY A 124 -20.66 -9.71 8.70
N GLY A 125 -19.56 -10.10 8.04
CA GLY A 125 -18.19 -9.85 8.48
C GLY A 125 -17.64 -8.51 8.02
N ASN A 126 -16.44 -8.18 8.48
CA ASN A 126 -15.73 -6.95 8.15
C ASN A 126 -14.67 -7.12 7.03
N GLU A 127 -14.44 -8.33 6.55
CA GLU A 127 -13.54 -8.60 5.45
C GLU A 127 -14.11 -8.05 4.14
N ASN A 128 -13.28 -7.39 3.35
CA ASN A 128 -13.64 -6.88 2.03
C ASN A 128 -13.38 -7.95 0.96
N LEU A 129 -14.40 -8.76 0.68
CA LEU A 129 -14.30 -9.91 -0.23
C LEU A 129 -13.95 -9.50 -1.67
N GLU A 130 -14.37 -8.32 -2.09
CA GLU A 130 -14.09 -7.76 -3.41
C GLU A 130 -12.59 -7.44 -3.58
N VAL A 131 -11.97 -6.90 -2.52
CA VAL A 131 -10.52 -6.64 -2.47
C VAL A 131 -9.73 -7.94 -2.46
N GLU A 132 -10.14 -8.92 -1.66
CA GLU A 132 -9.48 -10.22 -1.60
C GLU A 132 -9.39 -10.85 -3.00
N GLN A 133 -10.50 -10.83 -3.75
CA GLN A 133 -10.54 -11.34 -5.12
C GLN A 133 -9.64 -10.52 -6.08
N LEU A 134 -9.64 -9.19 -5.94
CA LEU A 134 -8.78 -8.31 -6.74
C LEU A 134 -7.30 -8.62 -6.50
N LEU A 135 -6.87 -8.73 -5.24
CA LEU A 135 -5.48 -8.99 -4.87
C LEU A 135 -5.01 -10.36 -5.37
N LYS A 136 -5.81 -11.41 -5.16
CA LYS A 136 -5.52 -12.75 -5.67
C LYS A 136 -5.38 -12.75 -7.20
N LYS A 137 -6.27 -12.06 -7.90
CA LYS A 137 -6.25 -11.94 -9.37
C LYS A 137 -5.02 -11.15 -9.85
N LEU A 138 -4.75 -9.99 -9.25
CA LEU A 138 -3.63 -9.13 -9.63
C LEU A 138 -2.28 -9.85 -9.42
N ASN A 139 -2.06 -10.39 -8.23
CA ASN A 139 -0.80 -11.07 -7.90
C ASN A 139 -0.58 -12.31 -8.76
N SER A 140 -1.63 -13.12 -8.98
CA SER A 140 -1.57 -14.27 -9.90
C SER A 140 -1.23 -13.85 -11.33
N LEU A 141 -1.79 -12.75 -11.80
CA LEU A 141 -1.53 -12.20 -13.14
C LEU A 141 -0.07 -11.71 -13.25
N MET A 142 0.42 -10.98 -12.24
CA MET A 142 1.80 -10.49 -12.19
C MET A 142 2.78 -11.67 -12.22
N HIS A 143 2.63 -12.65 -11.35
CA HIS A 143 3.51 -13.82 -11.32
C HIS A 143 3.49 -14.62 -12.63
N LYS A 144 2.35 -14.70 -13.29
CA LYS A 144 2.22 -15.44 -14.55
C LYS A 144 2.87 -14.72 -15.72
N LYS A 145 2.67 -13.39 -15.84
CA LYS A 145 3.11 -12.59 -16.98
C LYS A 145 4.52 -12.03 -16.82
N HIS A 146 4.88 -11.63 -15.60
CA HIS A 146 6.09 -10.88 -15.30
C HIS A 146 6.89 -11.60 -14.21
N LYS A 147 7.54 -12.71 -14.61
CA LYS A 147 8.39 -13.48 -13.69
C LYS A 147 9.54 -12.60 -13.17
N GLY A 148 9.66 -12.55 -11.85
CA GLY A 148 10.68 -11.76 -11.16
C GLY A 148 10.22 -10.40 -10.66
N VAL A 149 9.04 -9.92 -11.06
CA VAL A 149 8.46 -8.70 -10.49
C VAL A 149 8.01 -8.95 -9.05
N LEU A 150 8.43 -8.07 -8.15
CA LEU A 150 8.16 -8.18 -6.72
C LEU A 150 6.83 -7.49 -6.38
N MET A 151 5.89 -8.25 -5.81
CA MET A 151 4.65 -7.72 -5.25
C MET A 151 4.78 -7.74 -3.73
N ILE A 152 4.81 -6.55 -3.12
CA ILE A 152 5.09 -6.35 -1.69
C ILE A 152 3.88 -5.68 -1.05
N ALA A 153 3.40 -6.21 0.08
CA ALA A 153 2.29 -5.62 0.81
C ALA A 153 2.79 -4.80 2.01
N GLU A 154 2.30 -3.58 2.17
CA GLU A 154 2.25 -2.96 3.48
C GLU A 154 0.93 -3.36 4.15
N GLU A 155 1.00 -4.34 4.99
CA GLU A 155 -0.15 -4.87 5.73
C GLU A 155 0.22 -5.04 7.20
N SER A 156 -0.44 -4.27 8.07
CA SER A 156 -0.07 -4.12 9.49
C SER A 156 -0.86 -5.01 10.45
N THR A 157 -1.79 -5.80 9.92
CA THR A 157 -2.68 -6.63 10.74
C THR A 157 -2.24 -8.09 10.80
N ALA A 158 -3.00 -8.90 11.50
CA ALA A 158 -2.81 -10.35 11.58
C ALA A 158 -3.55 -11.13 10.46
N TRP A 159 -3.83 -10.49 9.30
CA TRP A 159 -4.41 -11.19 8.17
C TRP A 159 -3.52 -12.36 7.76
N ALA A 160 -4.09 -13.56 7.74
CA ALA A 160 -3.34 -14.77 7.46
C ALA A 160 -3.14 -14.98 5.94
N GLY A 161 -1.95 -15.47 5.56
CA GLY A 161 -1.67 -15.86 4.17
C GLY A 161 -1.51 -14.71 3.20
N VAL A 162 -1.06 -13.53 3.65
CA VAL A 162 -0.74 -12.40 2.76
C VAL A 162 0.28 -12.83 1.70
N THR A 163 1.30 -13.58 2.10
CA THR A 163 2.36 -14.07 1.21
C THR A 163 2.14 -15.51 0.74
N ALA A 164 1.07 -16.16 1.17
CA ALA A 164 0.72 -17.47 0.65
C ALA A 164 0.19 -17.37 -0.80
N PRO A 165 0.46 -18.36 -1.66
CA PRO A 165 -0.07 -18.37 -3.02
C PRO A 165 -1.60 -18.35 -3.07
N ALA A 166 -2.16 -17.70 -4.10
CA ALA A 166 -3.61 -17.67 -4.30
C ALA A 166 -4.24 -19.09 -4.49
N SER A 167 -3.46 -20.06 -4.95
CA SER A 167 -3.88 -21.46 -5.04
C SER A 167 -4.06 -22.15 -3.67
N MET A 168 -3.50 -21.56 -2.62
CA MET A 168 -3.62 -21.98 -1.22
C MET A 168 -4.49 -21.03 -0.41
N ASP A 169 -5.35 -20.29 -1.08
CA ASP A 169 -6.25 -19.27 -0.54
C ASP A 169 -5.57 -18.01 0.01
N GLY A 170 -4.26 -17.84 -0.22
CA GLY A 170 -3.53 -16.62 0.15
C GLY A 170 -3.74 -15.47 -0.82
N LEU A 171 -3.26 -14.28 -0.46
CA LEU A 171 -3.38 -13.07 -1.29
C LEU A 171 -2.35 -13.03 -2.45
N GLY A 172 -1.29 -13.84 -2.38
CA GLY A 172 -0.31 -14.01 -3.45
C GLY A 172 0.77 -12.94 -3.52
N PHE A 173 0.97 -12.12 -2.50
CA PHE A 173 2.14 -11.27 -2.43
C PHE A 173 3.42 -12.10 -2.25
N LEU A 174 4.56 -11.60 -2.73
CA LEU A 174 5.84 -12.25 -2.48
C LEU A 174 6.38 -11.93 -1.10
N PHE A 175 6.16 -10.70 -0.66
CA PHE A 175 6.65 -10.20 0.62
C PHE A 175 5.61 -9.33 1.30
N LYS A 176 5.75 -9.22 2.63
CA LYS A 176 4.99 -8.33 3.50
C LYS A 176 5.96 -7.52 4.36
N TRP A 177 5.72 -6.23 4.56
CA TRP A 177 6.47 -5.45 5.53
C TRP A 177 6.18 -5.92 6.95
N ASP A 178 7.23 -6.10 7.74
CA ASP A 178 7.12 -6.41 9.18
C ASP A 178 6.88 -5.13 9.98
N MET A 179 5.64 -4.66 9.94
CA MET A 179 5.22 -3.45 10.68
C MET A 179 5.26 -3.65 12.19
N GLY A 180 5.07 -4.89 12.68
CA GLY A 180 5.19 -5.23 14.09
C GLY A 180 6.61 -5.05 14.59
N TRP A 181 7.59 -5.62 13.88
CA TRP A 181 9.01 -5.41 14.17
C TRP A 181 9.40 -3.93 14.11
N MET A 182 8.94 -3.20 13.10
CA MET A 182 9.23 -1.78 12.95
C MET A 182 8.77 -0.98 14.18
N ASN A 183 7.53 -1.17 14.59
CA ASN A 183 6.96 -0.48 15.75
C ASN A 183 7.71 -0.81 17.04
N ASP A 184 7.99 -2.09 17.29
CA ASP A 184 8.75 -2.54 18.46
C ASP A 184 10.15 -1.98 18.46
N PHE A 185 10.84 -2.02 17.31
CA PHE A 185 12.19 -1.47 17.16
C PHE A 185 12.22 0.05 17.42
N LEU A 186 11.28 0.81 16.83
CA LEU A 186 11.21 2.25 17.03
C LEU A 186 10.88 2.61 18.48
N GLN A 187 9.98 1.87 19.13
CA GLN A 187 9.71 2.04 20.56
C GLN A 187 10.94 1.76 21.42
N PHE A 188 11.67 0.68 21.12
CA PHE A 188 12.92 0.37 21.80
C PHE A 188 13.95 1.51 21.63
N MET A 189 14.11 2.00 20.43
CA MET A 189 15.04 3.11 20.14
C MET A 189 14.65 4.42 20.83
N HIS A 190 13.36 4.63 21.05
CA HIS A 190 12.83 5.81 21.79
C HIS A 190 13.07 5.72 23.30
N CYS A 191 13.25 4.51 23.85
CA CYS A 191 13.55 4.36 25.28
C CYS A 191 14.90 5.01 25.63
N PRO A 192 15.01 5.67 26.81
CA PRO A 192 16.29 6.16 27.30
C PRO A 192 17.32 5.03 27.39
N PRO A 193 18.61 5.27 27.03
CA PRO A 193 19.63 4.23 27.01
C PRO A 193 19.75 3.43 28.31
N GLU A 194 19.54 4.09 29.45
CA GLU A 194 19.62 3.52 30.77
C GLU A 194 18.53 2.47 31.07
N SER A 195 17.37 2.62 30.42
CA SER A 195 16.22 1.74 30.63
C SER A 195 16.04 0.67 29.54
N ARG A 196 16.79 0.73 28.43
CA ARG A 196 16.64 -0.19 27.28
C ARG A 196 16.77 -1.65 27.62
N HIS A 197 17.57 -1.99 28.67
CA HIS A 197 17.73 -3.37 29.09
C HIS A 197 16.42 -4.01 29.61
N TYR A 198 15.44 -3.22 30.06
CA TYR A 198 14.13 -3.74 30.47
C TYR A 198 13.21 -4.03 29.26
N ASP A 199 13.48 -3.40 28.12
CA ASP A 199 12.65 -3.46 26.91
C ASP A 199 13.30 -4.33 25.80
N PHE A 200 14.33 -5.12 26.12
CA PHE A 200 15.07 -5.91 25.14
C PHE A 200 14.19 -6.92 24.40
N ASN A 201 13.10 -7.38 25.01
CA ASN A 201 12.11 -8.23 24.40
C ASN A 201 11.46 -7.63 23.14
N LYS A 202 11.38 -6.30 23.04
CA LYS A 202 10.88 -5.62 21.83
C LYS A 202 11.73 -5.91 20.58
N LEU A 203 13.02 -6.12 20.74
CA LEU A 203 13.91 -6.49 19.63
C LEU A 203 13.76 -7.95 19.19
N THR A 204 13.32 -8.82 20.08
CA THR A 204 13.28 -10.27 19.84
C THR A 204 11.87 -10.81 19.61
N PHE A 205 10.84 -10.04 19.91
CA PHE A 205 9.45 -10.51 19.83
C PHE A 205 9.05 -10.96 18.42
N SER A 206 9.51 -10.26 17.39
CA SER A 206 9.24 -10.61 16.00
C SER A 206 9.72 -12.01 15.61
N MET A 207 10.70 -12.56 16.32
CA MET A 207 11.17 -13.94 16.08
C MET A 207 10.09 -14.99 16.35
N MET A 208 9.06 -14.66 17.15
CA MET A 208 7.95 -15.55 17.44
C MET A 208 7.07 -15.81 16.20
N TYR A 209 7.04 -14.86 15.26
CA TYR A 209 6.21 -14.96 14.05
C TYR A 209 6.99 -14.82 12.73
N ALA A 210 8.33 -14.69 12.81
CA ALA A 210 9.21 -14.40 11.67
C ALA A 210 9.04 -15.35 10.45
N TYR A 211 8.51 -16.55 10.68
CA TYR A 211 8.32 -17.56 9.64
C TYR A 211 6.86 -17.77 9.25
N SER A 212 5.92 -16.97 9.78
CA SER A 212 4.50 -17.06 9.41
C SER A 212 4.21 -16.48 8.04
N GLU A 213 5.02 -15.51 7.59
CA GLU A 213 4.94 -14.83 6.30
C GLU A 213 6.35 -14.58 5.75
N ASN A 214 6.47 -14.17 4.51
CA ASN A 214 7.73 -13.70 3.93
C ASN A 214 7.94 -12.23 4.27
N PHE A 215 8.53 -11.96 5.42
CA PHE A 215 8.69 -10.60 5.93
C PHE A 215 9.89 -9.86 5.33
N ILE A 216 9.70 -8.53 5.13
CA ILE A 216 10.76 -7.56 4.92
C ILE A 216 10.79 -6.65 6.16
N GLN A 217 11.93 -6.58 6.83
CA GLN A 217 12.17 -5.62 7.91
C GLN A 217 12.39 -4.23 7.30
N ALA A 218 11.35 -3.42 7.26
CA ALA A 218 11.36 -2.09 6.70
C ALA A 218 11.30 -1.03 7.81
N LEU A 219 11.99 0.08 7.61
CA LEU A 219 11.83 1.30 8.41
C LEU A 219 11.22 2.37 7.48
N SER A 220 9.92 2.62 7.66
CA SER A 220 9.24 3.68 6.95
C SER A 220 9.75 5.05 7.41
N HIS A 221 10.04 5.95 6.45
CA HIS A 221 10.46 7.32 6.77
C HIS A 221 9.37 8.10 7.51
N ASP A 222 8.10 7.80 7.25
CA ASP A 222 6.97 8.45 7.93
C ASP A 222 6.98 8.09 9.42
N GLU A 223 7.11 6.81 9.75
CA GLU A 223 7.16 6.35 11.13
C GLU A 223 8.42 6.80 11.86
N VAL A 224 9.57 6.76 11.21
CA VAL A 224 10.83 7.25 11.77
C VAL A 224 10.77 8.74 12.03
N CYS A 225 10.21 9.54 11.12
CA CYS A 225 10.07 10.99 11.30
C CYS A 225 9.09 11.37 12.41
N LEU A 226 8.00 10.61 12.58
CA LEU A 226 7.00 10.85 13.64
C LEU A 226 7.54 10.51 15.03
N LEU A 227 8.34 9.46 15.16
CA LEU A 227 8.89 9.02 16.44
C LEU A 227 10.21 9.72 16.80
N TYR A 228 11.04 10.03 15.84
CA TYR A 228 12.24 10.84 16.03
C TYR A 228 11.96 12.26 15.59
N THR A 229 11.65 13.13 16.54
CA THR A 229 11.34 14.56 16.38
C THR A 229 12.49 15.40 15.81
N SER A 230 13.13 14.96 14.76
CA SER A 230 13.89 15.84 13.88
C SER A 230 12.89 16.38 12.86
N PRO A 231 12.60 17.68 12.90
CA PRO A 231 11.69 18.28 11.94
C PRO A 231 12.24 17.98 10.54
N SER A 232 11.44 17.27 9.75
CA SER A 232 11.73 17.09 8.34
C SER A 232 11.91 18.47 7.69
N PRO A 233 12.78 18.63 6.69
CA PRO A 233 12.84 19.88 5.92
C PRO A 233 11.50 20.31 5.32
N ARG A 234 10.53 19.39 5.22
CA ARG A 234 9.15 19.67 4.82
C ARG A 234 8.36 20.39 5.91
N ASP A 235 8.58 20.10 7.19
CA ASP A 235 7.84 20.69 8.31
C ASP A 235 8.16 22.19 8.47
N LYS A 236 9.31 22.64 8.01
CA LYS A 236 9.71 24.05 7.97
C LYS A 236 9.04 24.88 6.87
N ARG A 237 8.31 24.25 5.94
CA ARG A 237 7.60 24.95 4.86
C ARG A 237 6.12 25.16 5.12
N GLN A 238 5.61 24.67 6.25
CA GLN A 238 4.20 24.81 6.66
C GLN A 238 4.00 25.78 7.84
N SER A 239 5.05 26.48 8.29
CA SER A 239 4.99 27.54 9.32
C SER A 239 5.21 28.91 8.71
#